data_cbede256f4f3e8993922ba1b3f064bb0
#
_entry.id   cbede256f4f3e8993922ba1b3f064bb0
#
_cell.length_a   1.000
_cell.length_b   1.000
_cell.length_c   1.000
_cell.angle_alpha   90.00
_cell.angle_beta   90.00
_cell.angle_gamma   90.00
#
_symmetry.space_group_name_H-M   'P 1'
#
loop_
_entity.id
_entity.type
_entity.pdbx_description
1 polymer ?
#
loop_
_entity_poly.entity_id
_entity_poly.type
_entity_poly.pdbx_seq_one_letter_code
_entity_poly.pdbx_strand_id
1 'polypeptide(L)' 'MNRQELQDSYINEIIDGMDLKDCLALLHDLMDKDMETYSDEELKEEVEQYYPHLLECDS' A
#
# COMPACT_ATOMS: atom_id res chain seq x y z
N MET A 1 2.79 13.29 -3.47
CA MET A 1 3.00 11.82 -3.53
C MET A 1 2.28 11.27 -4.75
N ASN A 2 2.98 10.54 -5.59
CA ASN A 2 2.32 9.94 -6.75
C ASN A 2 1.69 8.59 -6.36
N ARG A 3 0.96 8.02 -7.29
CA ARG A 3 0.24 6.78 -7.02
C ARG A 3 1.17 5.63 -6.63
N GLN A 4 2.30 5.50 -7.32
CA GLN A 4 3.22 4.40 -7.05
C GLN A 4 3.81 4.51 -5.64
N GLU A 5 4.13 5.72 -5.22
CA GLU A 5 4.63 5.93 -3.87
C GLU A 5 3.58 5.61 -2.82
N LEU A 6 2.35 5.99 -3.08
CA LEU A 6 1.26 5.69 -2.17
C LEU A 6 1.03 4.19 -2.08
N GLN A 7 1.06 3.52 -3.21
CA GLN A 7 0.88 2.07 -3.28
C GLN A 7 1.98 1.35 -2.51
N ASP A 8 3.23 1.76 -2.72
CA ASP A 8 4.37 1.18 -2.02
C ASP A 8 4.27 1.41 -0.51
N SER A 9 3.92 2.62 -0.12
CA SER A 9 3.78 2.95 1.29
C SER A 9 2.70 2.11 1.95
N TYR A 10 1.59 1.94 1.26
CA TYR A 10 0.48 1.15 1.77
C TYR A 10 0.90 -0.31 1.95
N ILE A 11 1.54 -0.88 0.94
CA ILE A 11 2.00 -2.26 1.00
C ILE A 11 3.02 -2.45 2.13
N ASN A 12 3.95 -1.51 2.26
CA ASN A 12 4.95 -1.58 3.31
C ASN A 12 4.34 -1.53 4.70
N GLU A 13 3.30 -0.71 4.87
CA GLU A 13 2.61 -0.64 6.16
C GLU A 13 1.93 -1.96 6.50
N ILE A 14 1.31 -2.59 5.51
CA ILE A 14 0.68 -3.88 5.72
C ILE A 14 1.71 -4.94 6.09
N ILE A 15 2.79 -4.99 5.35
CA ILE A 15 3.84 -5.99 5.57
C ILE A 15 4.55 -5.77 6.89
N ASP A 16 4.75 -4.51 7.26
CA ASP A 16 5.42 -4.17 8.51
C ASP A 16 4.63 -4.67 9.72
N GLY A 17 3.32 -4.73 9.59
CA GLY A 17 2.46 -5.27 10.63
C GLY A 17 2.39 -6.78 10.67
N MET A 18 3.01 -7.45 9.69
CA MET A 18 3.02 -8.89 9.62
C MET A 18 4.35 -9.46 10.08
N ASP A 19 4.32 -10.64 10.64
CA ASP A 19 5.53 -11.31 11.11
C ASP A 19 6.03 -12.31 10.07
N LEU A 20 6.09 -11.87 8.81
CA LEU A 20 6.52 -12.69 7.69
C LEU A 20 7.80 -12.14 7.09
N LYS A 21 8.92 -12.76 7.39
CA LYS A 21 10.22 -12.29 6.92
C LYS A 21 10.73 -13.02 5.70
N ASP A 22 10.33 -14.26 5.54
CA ASP A 22 10.87 -15.11 4.48
C ASP A 22 10.24 -14.89 3.11
N CYS A 23 9.02 -14.39 3.08
CA CYS A 23 8.28 -14.23 1.84
C CYS A 23 7.94 -12.78 1.51
N LEU A 24 8.69 -11.84 2.08
CA LEU A 24 8.38 -10.41 1.90
C LEU A 24 8.40 -9.97 0.44
N ALA A 25 9.40 -10.40 -0.30
CA ALA A 25 9.52 -10.00 -1.70
C ALA A 25 8.36 -10.51 -2.53
N LEU A 26 8.00 -11.77 -2.34
CA LEU A 26 6.89 -12.38 -3.07
C LEU A 26 5.56 -11.74 -2.66
N LEU A 27 5.39 -11.53 -1.36
CA LEU A 27 4.17 -10.93 -0.85
C LEU A 27 3.99 -9.51 -1.38
N HIS A 28 5.07 -8.74 -1.39
CA HIS A 28 5.04 -7.38 -1.91
C HIS A 28 4.65 -7.39 -3.40
N ASP A 29 5.23 -8.30 -4.14
CA ASP A 29 4.94 -8.43 -5.57
C ASP A 29 3.47 -8.78 -5.82
N LEU A 30 2.94 -9.71 -5.05
CA LEU A 30 1.53 -10.10 -5.16
C LEU A 30 0.60 -8.95 -4.82
N MET A 31 0.91 -8.22 -3.77
CA MET A 31 0.10 -7.08 -3.36
C MET A 31 0.16 -5.95 -4.38
N ASP A 32 1.35 -5.70 -4.91
CA ASP A 32 1.52 -4.67 -5.92
C ASP A 32 0.69 -4.99 -7.17
N LYS A 33 0.74 -6.24 -7.58
CA LYS A 33 -0.01 -6.70 -8.73
C LYS A 33 -1.52 -6.60 -8.49
N ASP A 34 -1.94 -6.96 -7.29
CA ASP A 34 -3.35 -6.87 -6.92
C ASP A 34 -3.83 -5.43 -6.95
N MET A 35 -3.01 -4.51 -6.45
CA MET A 35 -3.37 -3.11 -6.41
C MET A 35 -3.30 -2.42 -7.77
N GLU A 36 -2.65 -3.02 -8.75
CA GLU A 36 -2.66 -2.48 -10.11
C GLU A 36 -4.07 -2.47 -10.70
N THR A 37 -4.93 -3.34 -10.22
CA THR A 37 -6.31 -3.39 -10.68
C THR A 37 -7.16 -2.28 -10.09
N TYR A 38 -6.66 -1.59 -9.09
CA TYR A 38 -7.37 -0.51 -8.44
C TYR A 38 -7.23 0.78 -9.23
N SER A 39 -8.29 1.56 -9.29
CA SER A 39 -8.18 2.92 -9.83
C SER A 39 -7.54 3.81 -8.77
N ASP A 40 -7.11 5.00 -9.18
CA ASP A 40 -6.48 5.94 -8.25
C ASP A 40 -7.43 6.29 -7.10
N GLU A 41 -8.70 6.46 -7.41
CA GLU A 41 -9.68 6.80 -6.39
C GLU A 41 -9.92 5.63 -5.45
N GLU A 42 -10.00 4.42 -5.98
CA GLU A 42 -10.20 3.24 -5.15
C GLU A 42 -9.03 3.03 -4.21
N LEU A 43 -7.81 3.22 -4.72
CA LEU A 43 -6.62 3.08 -3.89
C LEU A 43 -6.60 4.11 -2.77
N LYS A 44 -6.94 5.36 -3.10
CA LYS A 44 -6.98 6.41 -2.10
C LYS A 44 -8.02 6.15 -1.03
N GLU A 45 -9.18 5.68 -1.42
CA GLU A 45 -10.24 5.36 -0.46
C GLU A 45 -9.81 4.24 0.47
N GLU A 46 -9.16 3.23 -0.07
CA GLU A 46 -8.67 2.12 0.73
C GLU A 46 -7.64 2.61 1.74
N VAL A 47 -6.67 3.38 1.28
CA VAL A 47 -5.64 3.93 2.15
C VAL A 47 -6.25 4.85 3.20
N GLU A 48 -7.19 5.67 2.82
CA GLU A 48 -7.83 6.59 3.76
C GLU A 48 -8.58 5.83 4.84
N GLN A 49 -9.15 4.70 4.49
CA GLN A 49 -9.91 3.91 5.44
C GLN A 49 -9.01 3.20 6.47
N TYR A 50 -7.90 2.66 6.03
CA TYR A 50 -7.05 1.85 6.89
C TYR A 50 -5.80 2.58 7.38
N TYR A 51 -5.22 3.42 6.54
CA TYR A 51 -3.97 4.13 6.88
C TYR A 51 -4.06 5.59 6.44
N PRO A 52 -4.98 6.35 7.02
CA PRO A 52 -5.15 7.75 6.61
C PRO A 52 -3.92 8.62 6.82
N HIS A 53 -3.03 8.22 7.72
CA HIS A 53 -1.81 8.97 7.96
C HIS A 53 -0.89 9.01 6.74
N LEU A 54 -1.01 8.04 5.84
CA LEU A 54 -0.21 8.04 4.63
C LEU A 54 -0.61 9.17 3.68
N LEU A 55 -1.88 9.55 3.70
CA LEU A 55 -2.36 10.65 2.89
C LEU A 55 -2.08 12.00 3.55
N GLU A 56 -2.05 12.05 4.86
CA GLU A 56 -1.78 13.27 5.59
C GLU A 56 -0.34 13.73 5.41
N CYS A 57 0.58 12.82 5.19
CA CYS A 57 1.97 13.17 4.98
C CYS A 57 2.19 14.01 3.74
N ASP A 58 1.22 14.04 2.85
CA ASP A 58 1.31 14.74 1.60
C ASP A 58 0.88 16.20 1.70
N SER A 59 0.36 16.61 2.81
CA SER A 59 -0.14 17.97 2.98
C SER A 59 0.89 18.93 3.56
#